data_5d0e742e0de5dfbe4b5e898a03b794d1
#
_entry.id   5d0e742e0de5dfbe4b5e898a03b794d1
#
_cell.length_a   1.000
_cell.length_b   1.000
_cell.length_c   1.000
_cell.angle_alpha   90.00
_cell.angle_beta   90.00
_cell.angle_gamma   90.00
#
_symmetry.space_group_name_H-M   'P 1'
#
loop_
_entity.id
_entity.type
_entity.pdbx_description
1 polymer ?
#
loop_
_entity_poly.entity_id
_entity_poly.type
_entity_poly.pdbx_seq_one_letter_code
_entity_poly.pdbx_strand_id
1 'polypeptide(L)'
;VQYNGLTDKINIINGDIKEASSLLGKASCDYVITNPPYMNNNHGLKNPELPKAIARHEILCTLDDVIREASRVLKPGGHFLMVHRPFRLIEIISCLTKYRLEPKRMRFVHPFADKEPNMVLIDAVRGGNSMVRIEAPLVIYDTPGVYTQEILDIYNT
;
A
#
# COMPACT_ATOMS: atom_id res chain seq x y z
N VAL A 1 -9.22 7.73 -19.05
CA VAL A 1 -8.09 8.63 -19.34
C VAL A 1 -8.49 9.61 -20.43
N GLN A 2 -8.93 9.14 -21.62
CA GLN A 2 -9.36 10.00 -22.73
C GLN A 2 -10.51 10.95 -22.34
N TYR A 3 -11.54 10.44 -21.67
CA TYR A 3 -12.69 11.22 -21.22
C TYR A 3 -12.31 12.41 -20.34
N ASN A 4 -11.25 12.28 -19.52
CA ASN A 4 -10.78 13.33 -18.60
C ASN A 4 -9.63 14.17 -19.18
N GLY A 5 -9.26 14.00 -20.47
CA GLY A 5 -8.15 14.75 -21.08
C GLY A 5 -6.78 14.49 -20.45
N LEU A 6 -6.54 13.27 -19.92
CA LEU A 6 -5.33 12.92 -19.19
C LEU A 6 -4.40 11.96 -19.96
N THR A 7 -4.58 11.82 -21.27
CA THR A 7 -3.81 10.89 -22.12
C THR A 7 -2.31 11.16 -22.10
N ASP A 8 -1.90 12.41 -21.97
CA ASP A 8 -0.48 12.80 -21.94
C ASP A 8 0.17 12.60 -20.56
N LYS A 9 -0.66 12.35 -19.53
CA LYS A 9 -0.20 12.22 -18.13
C LYS A 9 -0.34 10.81 -17.58
N ILE A 10 -1.26 10.01 -18.13
CA ILE A 10 -1.60 8.69 -17.60
C ILE A 10 -1.51 7.66 -18.71
N ASN A 11 -0.65 6.66 -18.53
CA ASN A 11 -0.56 5.48 -19.38
C ASN A 11 -1.13 4.27 -18.65
N ILE A 12 -2.11 3.59 -19.23
CA ILE A 12 -2.72 2.37 -18.69
C ILE A 12 -2.11 1.17 -19.40
N ILE A 13 -1.48 0.29 -18.61
CA ILE A 13 -0.86 -0.94 -19.09
C ILE A 13 -1.68 -2.12 -18.57
N ASN A 14 -2.16 -2.97 -19.48
CA ASN A 14 -2.80 -4.23 -19.13
C ASN A 14 -1.73 -5.33 -19.01
N GLY A 15 -1.59 -5.94 -17.83
CA GLY A 15 -0.60 -7.00 -17.59
C GLY A 15 -0.73 -7.60 -16.20
N ASP A 16 0.00 -8.70 -15.96
CA ASP A 16 0.12 -9.29 -14.63
C ASP A 16 1.13 -8.49 -13.80
N ILE A 17 0.76 -8.13 -12.57
CA ILE A 17 1.65 -7.41 -11.66
C ILE A 17 2.97 -8.16 -11.40
N LYS A 18 2.96 -9.48 -11.47
CA LYS A 18 4.17 -10.34 -11.33
C LYS A 18 5.19 -10.13 -12.45
N GLU A 19 4.78 -9.51 -13.54
CA GLU A 19 5.61 -9.17 -14.70
C GLU A 19 5.86 -7.64 -14.82
N ALA A 20 5.51 -6.86 -13.78
CA ALA A 20 5.60 -5.41 -13.82
C ALA A 20 6.99 -4.91 -14.24
N SER A 21 8.06 -5.54 -13.75
CA SER A 21 9.44 -5.17 -14.13
C SER A 21 9.80 -5.49 -15.58
N SER A 22 9.13 -6.45 -16.21
CA SER A 22 9.27 -6.75 -17.65
C SER A 22 8.50 -5.74 -18.50
N LEU A 23 7.32 -5.31 -18.04
CA LEU A 23 6.45 -4.37 -18.75
C LEU A 23 6.94 -2.92 -18.67
N LEU A 24 7.41 -2.50 -17.48
CA LEU A 24 7.80 -1.12 -17.20
C LEU A 24 9.30 -0.87 -17.31
N GLY A 25 10.11 -1.93 -17.32
CA GLY A 25 11.55 -1.85 -17.18
C GLY A 25 12.02 -1.78 -15.71
N LYS A 26 13.24 -2.28 -15.47
CA LYS A 26 13.86 -2.20 -14.14
C LYS A 26 14.34 -0.78 -13.86
N ALA A 27 14.21 -0.34 -12.61
CA ALA A 27 14.67 0.98 -12.16
C ALA A 27 14.11 2.14 -13.03
N SER A 28 12.85 2.05 -13.42
CA SER A 28 12.15 3.01 -14.28
C SER A 28 11.30 4.02 -13.51
N CYS A 29 10.87 3.69 -12.28
CA CYS A 29 9.93 4.48 -11.51
C CYS A 29 10.60 5.16 -10.31
N ASP A 30 10.20 6.40 -10.01
CA ASP A 30 10.61 7.12 -8.80
C ASP A 30 9.67 6.77 -7.63
N TYR A 31 8.40 6.49 -7.92
CA TYR A 31 7.37 6.14 -6.94
C TYR A 31 6.57 4.93 -7.40
N VAL A 32 6.24 4.05 -6.46
CA VAL A 32 5.23 3.00 -6.62
C VAL A 32 4.22 3.15 -5.50
N ILE A 33 2.94 3.26 -5.84
CA ILE A 33 1.84 3.37 -4.87
C ILE A 33 0.94 2.15 -5.02
N THR A 34 0.58 1.52 -3.91
CA THR A 34 -0.26 0.32 -3.94
C THR A 34 -1.23 0.25 -2.76
N ASN A 35 -2.39 -0.32 -3.04
CA ASN A 35 -3.38 -0.77 -2.07
C ASN A 35 -3.70 -2.24 -2.38
N PRO A 36 -2.82 -3.18 -1.97
CA PRO A 36 -2.97 -4.58 -2.33
C PRO A 36 -4.10 -5.25 -1.54
N PRO A 37 -4.58 -6.44 -1.95
CA PRO A 37 -5.53 -7.23 -1.17
C PRO A 37 -5.04 -7.53 0.24
N TYR A 38 -5.93 -7.45 1.25
CA TYR A 38 -5.55 -7.52 2.67
C TYR A 38 -5.57 -8.91 3.30
N MET A 39 -6.18 -9.89 2.64
CA MET A 39 -6.47 -11.20 3.23
C MET A 39 -5.50 -12.26 2.75
N ASN A 40 -4.95 -13.05 3.69
CA ASN A 40 -4.26 -14.31 3.38
C ASN A 40 -5.23 -15.49 3.56
N ASN A 41 -5.20 -16.45 2.67
CA ASN A 41 -5.98 -17.69 2.75
C ASN A 41 -5.70 -18.54 4.02
N ASN A 42 -4.63 -18.21 4.79
CA ASN A 42 -4.16 -18.99 5.94
C ASN A 42 -4.73 -18.53 7.30
N HIS A 43 -5.42 -17.41 7.38
CA HIS A 43 -6.09 -17.01 8.62
C HIS A 43 -7.55 -17.43 8.56
N GLY A 44 -7.81 -18.61 9.15
CA GLY A 44 -9.07 -19.34 9.19
C GLY A 44 -10.28 -18.62 9.79
N LEU A 45 -10.63 -17.45 9.30
CA LEU A 45 -11.97 -16.92 9.46
C LEU A 45 -12.85 -17.58 8.41
N LYS A 46 -13.44 -18.70 8.82
CA LYS A 46 -14.56 -19.37 8.14
C LYS A 46 -15.76 -18.43 8.18
N ASN A 47 -15.77 -17.38 7.38
CA ASN A 47 -16.98 -16.66 7.06
C ASN A 47 -17.41 -17.12 5.64
N PRO A 48 -18.43 -17.99 5.52
CA PRO A 48 -18.86 -18.54 4.23
C PRO A 48 -19.47 -17.51 3.27
N GLU A 49 -19.67 -16.28 3.71
CA GLU A 49 -20.32 -15.21 2.94
C GLU A 49 -19.36 -14.14 2.38
N LEU A 50 -18.04 -14.27 2.56
CA LEU A 50 -17.12 -13.38 1.88
C LEU A 50 -17.18 -13.64 0.37
N PRO A 51 -17.37 -12.59 -0.46
CA PRO A 51 -17.51 -12.77 -1.89
C PRO A 51 -16.30 -13.53 -2.45
N LYS A 52 -16.57 -14.63 -3.15
CA LYS A 52 -15.56 -15.49 -3.81
C LYS A 52 -14.57 -14.70 -4.71
N ALA A 53 -14.93 -13.49 -5.09
CA ALA A 53 -14.09 -12.58 -5.85
C ALA A 53 -12.85 -12.09 -5.05
N ILE A 54 -12.99 -11.76 -3.74
CA ILE A 54 -11.89 -11.25 -2.91
C ILE A 54 -10.86 -12.37 -2.65
N ALA A 55 -11.32 -13.60 -2.37
CA ALA A 55 -10.44 -14.75 -2.20
C ALA A 55 -9.67 -15.12 -3.49
N ARG A 56 -10.24 -14.88 -4.67
CA ARG A 56 -9.57 -15.13 -5.96
C ARG A 56 -8.41 -14.18 -6.25
N HIS A 57 -8.46 -12.93 -5.78
CA HIS A 57 -7.39 -11.97 -6.05
C HIS A 57 -6.07 -12.29 -5.32
N GLU A 58 -6.10 -12.86 -4.11
CA GLU A 58 -4.87 -13.31 -3.42
C GLU A 58 -4.32 -14.64 -3.94
N ILE A 59 -5.14 -15.47 -4.61
CA ILE A 59 -4.66 -16.67 -5.32
C ILE A 59 -3.80 -16.28 -6.52
N LEU A 60 -4.05 -15.11 -7.11
CA LEU A 60 -3.37 -14.64 -8.33
C LEU A 60 -2.15 -13.76 -8.03
N CYS A 61 -2.12 -13.01 -6.91
CA CYS A 61 -1.04 -12.09 -6.56
C CYS A 61 -0.87 -12.02 -5.05
N THR A 62 0.32 -12.37 -4.56
CA THR A 62 0.68 -12.30 -3.14
C THR A 62 1.30 -10.95 -2.77
N LEU A 63 1.33 -10.65 -1.48
CA LEU A 63 2.08 -9.49 -0.96
C LEU A 63 3.56 -9.53 -1.39
N ASP A 64 4.17 -10.74 -1.38
CA ASP A 64 5.55 -10.96 -1.81
C ASP A 64 5.74 -10.60 -3.30
N ASP A 65 4.79 -10.94 -4.17
CA ASP A 65 4.84 -10.60 -5.59
C ASP A 65 4.81 -9.09 -5.79
N VAL A 66 3.89 -8.38 -5.12
CA VAL A 66 3.76 -6.92 -5.21
C VAL A 66 5.05 -6.22 -4.76
N ILE A 67 5.56 -6.57 -3.58
CA ILE A 67 6.75 -5.92 -3.01
C ILE A 67 8.00 -6.25 -3.83
N ARG A 68 8.14 -7.50 -4.31
CA ARG A 68 9.24 -7.92 -5.18
C ARG A 68 9.27 -7.09 -6.47
N GLU A 69 8.16 -7.00 -7.18
CA GLU A 69 8.09 -6.27 -8.44
C GLU A 69 8.23 -4.76 -8.23
N ALA A 70 7.62 -4.21 -7.17
CA ALA A 70 7.84 -2.81 -6.79
C ALA A 70 9.33 -2.49 -6.60
N SER A 71 10.05 -3.36 -5.87
CA SER A 71 11.49 -3.19 -5.68
C SER A 71 12.29 -3.22 -7.00
N ARG A 72 11.85 -4.00 -7.99
CA ARG A 72 12.52 -4.11 -9.28
C ARG A 72 12.31 -2.89 -10.17
N VAL A 73 11.09 -2.34 -10.19
CA VAL A 73 10.75 -1.19 -11.03
C VAL A 73 11.21 0.15 -10.43
N LEU A 74 11.32 0.25 -9.11
CA LEU A 74 11.80 1.46 -8.44
C LEU A 74 13.27 1.70 -8.76
N LYS A 75 13.65 2.97 -8.96
CA LYS A 75 15.05 3.42 -8.97
C LYS A 75 15.67 3.29 -7.57
N PRO A 76 17.01 3.19 -7.44
CA PRO A 76 17.67 3.39 -6.15
C PRO A 76 17.25 4.73 -5.53
N GLY A 77 16.85 4.72 -4.26
CA GLY A 77 16.28 5.90 -3.59
C GLY A 77 14.81 6.18 -3.90
N GLY A 78 14.18 5.41 -4.80
CA GLY A 78 12.75 5.53 -5.10
C GLY A 78 11.86 5.04 -3.95
N HIS A 79 10.65 5.55 -3.89
CA HIS A 79 9.71 5.37 -2.79
C HIS A 79 8.62 4.36 -3.12
N PHE A 80 8.38 3.44 -2.19
CA PHE A 80 7.26 2.51 -2.18
C PHE A 80 6.23 2.95 -1.15
N LEU A 81 5.06 3.35 -1.60
CA LEU A 81 3.97 3.81 -0.75
C LEU A 81 2.87 2.75 -0.71
N MET A 82 2.51 2.31 0.49
CA MET A 82 1.50 1.26 0.66
C MET A 82 0.51 1.61 1.76
N VAL A 83 -0.74 1.28 1.51
CA VAL A 83 -1.81 1.22 2.51
C VAL A 83 -2.14 -0.24 2.79
N HIS A 84 -2.23 -0.62 4.08
CA HIS A 84 -2.55 -2.00 4.46
C HIS A 84 -3.21 -2.09 5.84
N ARG A 85 -3.59 -3.32 6.24
CA ARG A 85 -4.12 -3.59 7.57
C ARG A 85 -2.99 -3.80 8.58
N PRO A 86 -3.08 -3.23 9.82
CA PRO A 86 -2.03 -3.32 10.84
C PRO A 86 -1.71 -4.76 11.29
N PHE A 87 -2.67 -5.67 11.28
CA PHE A 87 -2.45 -7.05 11.73
C PHE A 87 -1.43 -7.83 10.89
N ARG A 88 -1.13 -7.36 9.65
CA ARG A 88 -0.08 -7.96 8.80
C ARG A 88 1.26 -7.21 8.88
N LEU A 89 1.42 -6.26 9.79
CA LEU A 89 2.58 -5.36 9.81
C LEU A 89 3.91 -6.11 9.88
N ILE A 90 4.01 -7.15 10.68
CA ILE A 90 5.25 -7.96 10.82
C ILE A 90 5.61 -8.65 9.50
N GLU A 91 4.62 -9.22 8.83
CA GLU A 91 4.80 -9.84 7.51
C GLU A 91 5.23 -8.80 6.46
N ILE A 92 4.57 -7.65 6.45
CA ILE A 92 4.88 -6.54 5.54
C ILE A 92 6.32 -6.08 5.73
N ILE A 93 6.74 -5.79 6.97
CA ILE A 93 8.11 -5.34 7.27
C ILE A 93 9.13 -6.39 6.84
N SER A 94 8.90 -7.67 7.17
CA SER A 94 9.77 -8.77 6.77
C SER A 94 9.90 -8.88 5.25
N CYS A 95 8.81 -8.71 4.52
CA CYS A 95 8.81 -8.74 3.07
C CYS A 95 9.51 -7.52 2.47
N LEU A 96 9.27 -6.31 3.00
CA LEU A 96 9.93 -5.08 2.56
C LEU A 96 11.46 -5.18 2.69
N THR A 97 11.94 -5.58 3.87
CA THR A 97 13.39 -5.72 4.13
C THR A 97 14.03 -6.81 3.27
N LYS A 98 13.34 -7.93 3.04
CA LYS A 98 13.76 -9.00 2.12
C LYS A 98 14.09 -8.44 0.72
N TYR A 99 13.32 -7.51 0.23
CA TYR A 99 13.48 -6.90 -1.10
C TYR A 99 14.19 -5.54 -1.08
N ARG A 100 14.88 -5.20 0.03
CA ARG A 100 15.66 -3.96 0.18
C ARG A 100 14.82 -2.69 0.01
N LEU A 101 13.55 -2.75 0.38
CA LEU A 101 12.68 -1.62 0.59
C LEU A 101 12.69 -1.30 2.09
N GLU A 102 13.45 -0.29 2.48
CA GLU A 102 13.61 0.06 3.90
C GLU A 102 12.48 0.97 4.35
N PRO A 103 11.64 0.58 5.34
CA PRO A 103 10.60 1.45 5.87
C PRO A 103 11.19 2.73 6.45
N LYS A 104 10.69 3.89 6.03
CA LYS A 104 11.18 5.21 6.47
C LYS A 104 10.14 5.97 7.26
N ARG A 105 8.86 5.83 6.91
CA ARG A 105 7.76 6.46 7.64
C ARG A 105 6.59 5.49 7.74
N MET A 106 5.94 5.51 8.89
CA MET A 106 4.68 4.79 9.12
C MET A 106 3.70 5.70 9.83
N ARG A 107 2.44 5.65 9.42
CA ARG A 107 1.36 6.35 10.07
C ARG A 107 0.17 5.43 10.23
N PHE A 108 -0.33 5.30 11.46
CA PHE A 108 -1.54 4.52 11.74
C PHE A 108 -2.78 5.38 11.53
N VAL A 109 -3.80 4.79 10.91
CA VAL A 109 -5.08 5.45 10.64
C VAL A 109 -6.12 4.87 11.57
N HIS A 110 -6.72 5.74 12.38
CA HIS A 110 -7.73 5.41 13.37
C HIS A 110 -9.10 5.92 12.92
N PRO A 111 -10.17 5.12 13.03
CA PRO A 111 -11.52 5.63 12.73
C PRO A 111 -11.91 6.74 13.71
N PHE A 112 -11.59 6.59 15.00
CA PHE A 112 -11.77 7.56 16.08
C PHE A 112 -10.53 7.53 16.98
N ALA A 113 -10.28 8.60 17.74
CA ALA A 113 -9.11 8.74 18.58
C ALA A 113 -8.98 7.64 19.68
N ASP A 114 -10.13 7.11 20.15
CA ASP A 114 -10.22 6.07 21.18
C ASP A 114 -10.29 4.63 20.61
N LYS A 115 -10.20 4.46 19.29
CA LYS A 115 -10.29 3.16 18.63
C LYS A 115 -8.92 2.70 18.11
N GLU A 116 -8.75 1.37 18.02
CA GLU A 116 -7.57 0.79 17.40
C GLU A 116 -7.45 1.19 15.92
N PRO A 117 -6.21 1.28 15.40
CA PRO A 117 -5.99 1.59 14.00
C PRO A 117 -6.55 0.48 13.11
N ASN A 118 -7.23 0.87 12.06
CA ASN A 118 -7.75 -0.07 11.06
C ASN A 118 -6.92 -0.10 9.78
N MET A 119 -6.02 0.88 9.58
CA MET A 119 -5.09 0.94 8.46
C MET A 119 -3.70 1.40 8.94
N VAL A 120 -2.69 1.08 8.13
CA VAL A 120 -1.33 1.61 8.26
C VAL A 120 -0.87 2.11 6.89
N LEU A 121 -0.32 3.32 6.88
CA LEU A 121 0.35 3.93 5.74
C LEU A 121 1.85 3.69 5.92
N ILE A 122 2.50 3.20 4.87
CA ILE A 122 3.93 2.87 4.91
C ILE A 122 4.60 3.54 3.71
N ASP A 123 5.69 4.24 3.98
CA ASP A 123 6.63 4.76 3.00
C ASP A 123 7.96 4.04 3.20
N ALA A 124 8.40 3.28 2.20
CA ALA A 124 9.67 2.56 2.20
C ALA A 124 10.53 3.01 1.02
N VAL A 125 11.85 3.06 1.22
CA VAL A 125 12.82 3.54 0.22
C VAL A 125 13.69 2.42 -0.28
N ARG A 126 13.84 2.29 -1.59
CA ARG A 126 14.72 1.30 -2.21
C ARG A 126 16.18 1.57 -1.90
N GLY A 127 16.82 0.62 -1.19
CA GLY A 127 18.22 0.72 -0.77
C GLY A 127 18.45 1.77 0.33
N GLY A 128 17.39 2.19 1.04
CA GLY A 128 17.50 3.10 2.17
C GLY A 128 18.28 2.49 3.34
N ASN A 129 18.83 3.33 4.20
CA ASN A 129 19.41 2.92 5.47
C ASN A 129 18.31 2.66 6.50
N SER A 130 18.60 1.87 7.54
CA SER A 130 17.68 1.66 8.67
C SER A 130 17.27 2.98 9.31
N MET A 131 16.21 3.02 10.03
CA MET A 131 15.54 4.11 10.76
C MET A 131 14.16 4.42 10.19
N VAL A 132 13.14 3.99 10.92
CA VAL A 132 11.74 4.30 10.66
C VAL A 132 11.26 5.40 11.60
N ARG A 133 10.51 6.35 11.06
CA ARG A 133 9.76 7.35 11.83
C ARG A 133 8.30 6.92 11.92
N ILE A 134 7.79 6.82 13.15
CA ILE A 134 6.36 6.66 13.40
C ILE A 134 5.76 8.04 13.58
N GLU A 135 4.82 8.38 12.72
CA GLU A 135 4.13 9.68 12.74
C GLU A 135 2.93 9.65 13.71
N ALA A 136 2.46 10.82 14.12
CA ALA A 136 1.24 10.94 14.92
C ALA A 136 0.06 10.26 14.19
N PRO A 137 -0.87 9.62 14.91
CA PRO A 137 -2.01 8.96 14.30
C PRO A 137 -2.81 9.88 13.38
N LEU A 138 -3.33 9.33 12.28
CA LEU A 138 -4.34 10.01 11.47
C LEU A 138 -5.72 9.57 11.97
N VAL A 139 -6.46 10.47 12.59
CA VAL A 139 -7.82 10.22 13.06
C VAL A 139 -8.80 10.67 11.99
N ILE A 140 -9.72 9.77 11.58
CA ILE A 140 -10.65 10.05 10.47
C ILE A 140 -11.82 10.90 10.94
N TYR A 141 -12.45 10.53 12.06
CA TYR A 141 -13.67 11.17 12.54
C TYR A 141 -13.50 11.73 13.95
N ASP A 142 -14.00 12.93 14.16
CA ASP A 142 -14.18 13.50 15.50
C ASP A 142 -15.40 12.86 16.20
N THR A 143 -16.51 12.73 15.46
CA THR A 143 -17.74 12.05 15.86
C THR A 143 -18.33 11.31 14.66
N PRO A 144 -19.28 10.38 14.83
CA PRO A 144 -19.89 9.66 13.72
C PRO A 144 -20.38 10.60 12.61
N GLY A 145 -19.83 10.45 11.41
CA GLY A 145 -20.18 11.24 10.23
C GLY A 145 -19.48 12.61 10.11
N VAL A 146 -18.66 13.02 11.10
CA VAL A 146 -17.93 14.29 11.07
C VAL A 146 -16.44 14.01 10.94
N TYR A 147 -15.84 14.40 9.84
CA TYR A 147 -14.40 14.28 9.60
C TYR A 147 -13.59 15.23 10.47
N THR A 148 -12.39 14.80 10.88
CA THR A 148 -11.42 15.70 11.51
C THR A 148 -10.96 16.81 10.55
N GLN A 149 -10.48 17.92 11.09
CA GLN A 149 -9.97 19.01 10.25
C GLN A 149 -8.79 18.54 9.38
N GLU A 150 -7.92 17.69 9.89
CA GLU A 150 -6.80 17.13 9.11
C GLU A 150 -7.28 16.35 7.88
N ILE A 151 -8.33 15.57 8.00
CA ILE A 151 -8.93 14.85 6.86
C ILE A 151 -9.52 15.84 5.85
N LEU A 152 -10.23 16.86 6.32
CA LEU A 152 -10.79 17.89 5.44
C LEU A 152 -9.68 18.64 4.68
N ASP A 153 -8.59 18.97 5.35
CA ASP A 153 -7.44 19.64 4.73
C ASP A 153 -6.77 18.75 3.67
N ILE A 154 -6.65 17.43 3.91
CA ILE A 154 -6.09 16.49 2.92
C ILE A 154 -6.95 16.43 1.65
N TYR A 155 -8.27 16.51 1.76
CA TYR A 155 -9.18 16.41 0.60
C TYR A 155 -9.49 17.73 -0.08
N ASN A 156 -9.23 18.87 0.56
CA ASN A 156 -9.50 20.20 0.01
C ASN A 156 -8.25 20.86 -0.63
N THR A 157 -7.13 20.14 -0.73
CA THR A 157 -5.94 20.52 -1.47
C THR A 157 -6.01 19.97 -2.89
#